data_fb187cdd2c231d59c19b55ca0f38ebe8
#
_entry.id   fb187cdd2c231d59c19b55ca0f38ebe8
#
_cell.length_a   1.000
_cell.length_b   1.000
_cell.length_c   1.000
_cell.angle_alpha   90.00
_cell.angle_beta   90.00
_cell.angle_gamma   90.00
#
_symmetry.space_group_name_H-M   'P 1'
#
loop_
_entity.id
_entity.type
_entity.pdbx_description
1 polymer ?
#
loop_
_entity_poly.entity_id
_entity_poly.type
_entity_poly.pdbx_seq_one_letter_code
_entity_poly.pdbx_strand_id
1 'polypeptide(L)' 'MILRDYLETIIVPTHTTVEVIDNTGSMIGYVKLYTFSSMEAFFKRIKQYLDNEINKIEIVPKENYLEITIYLI' A
#
# COMPACT_ATOMS: atom_id res chain seq x y z
N MET A 1 0.31 13.91 -3.69
CA MET A 1 -0.27 12.70 -4.32
C MET A 1 -1.19 11.99 -3.35
N ILE A 2 -2.36 11.62 -3.76
CA ILE A 2 -3.28 10.87 -2.91
C ILE A 2 -3.04 9.36 -3.05
N LEU A 3 -3.47 8.62 -2.04
CA LEU A 3 -3.23 7.18 -1.96
C LEU A 3 -3.74 6.42 -3.19
N ARG A 4 -4.94 6.75 -3.66
CA ARG A 4 -5.52 6.10 -4.84
C ARG A 4 -4.59 6.19 -6.04
N ASP A 5 -4.07 7.38 -6.33
CA ASP A 5 -3.25 7.61 -7.51
C ASP A 5 -1.95 6.81 -7.45
N TYR A 6 -1.33 6.76 -6.28
CA TYR A 6 -0.10 5.98 -6.12
C TYR A 6 -0.35 4.48 -6.30
N LEU A 7 -1.43 3.97 -5.70
CA LEU A 7 -1.76 2.55 -5.80
C LEU A 7 -2.05 2.12 -7.23
N GLU A 8 -2.63 3.02 -8.03
CA GLU A 8 -2.86 2.74 -9.44
C GLU A 8 -1.55 2.64 -10.23
N THR A 9 -0.50 3.32 -9.81
CA THR A 9 0.78 3.26 -10.50
C THR A 9 1.59 2.01 -10.17
N ILE A 10 1.36 1.41 -9.00
CA ILE A 10 2.09 0.22 -8.58
C ILE A 10 1.38 -1.08 -8.93
N ILE A 11 0.40 -1.01 -9.80
CA ILE A 11 -0.31 -2.19 -10.26
C ILE A 11 0.68 -3.14 -10.89
N VAL A 12 0.94 -4.18 -10.24
CA VAL A 12 1.84 -5.26 -10.51
C VAL A 12 3.10 -5.00 -9.77
N PRO A 13 3.74 -5.92 -9.43
CA PRO A 13 3.79 -7.31 -9.73
C PRO A 13 3.70 -8.18 -8.51
N THR A 14 3.47 -9.40 -8.78
CA THR A 14 3.84 -10.49 -7.91
C THR A 14 5.15 -10.13 -7.23
N HIS A 15 5.25 -10.25 -5.93
CA HIS A 15 6.46 -9.97 -5.14
C HIS A 15 6.60 -8.53 -4.63
N THR A 16 5.49 -7.82 -4.53
CA THR A 16 5.49 -6.53 -3.85
C THR A 16 4.59 -6.62 -2.63
N THR A 17 5.12 -6.23 -1.48
CA THR A 17 4.35 -6.12 -0.24
C THR A 17 4.05 -4.65 -0.02
N VAL A 18 2.80 -4.32 0.23
CA VAL A 18 2.38 -2.93 0.46
C VAL A 18 1.77 -2.81 1.85
N GLU A 19 2.21 -1.80 2.58
CA GLU A 19 1.75 -1.48 3.92
C GLU A 19 1.36 -0.02 3.95
N VAL A 20 0.17 0.29 4.48
CA VAL A 20 -0.31 1.67 4.60
C VAL A 20 -0.46 2.02 6.07
N ILE A 21 0.15 3.13 6.45
CA ILE A 21 0.16 3.62 7.83
C ILE A 21 -0.49 4.99 7.87
N ASP A 22 -1.44 5.18 8.78
CA ASP A 22 -2.14 6.45 8.91
C ASP A 22 -1.32 7.47 9.69
N ASN A 23 -1.87 8.67 9.87
CA ASN A 23 -1.15 9.76 10.54
C ASN A 23 -0.97 9.54 12.06
N THR A 24 -1.56 8.51 12.62
CA THR A 24 -1.36 8.14 14.03
C THR A 24 -0.29 7.07 14.20
N GLY A 25 0.25 6.56 13.10
CA GLY A 25 1.21 5.47 13.13
C GLY A 25 0.60 4.08 13.12
N SER A 26 -0.73 4.00 12.96
CA SER A 26 -1.41 2.71 12.90
C SER A 26 -1.41 2.13 11.50
N MET A 27 -1.15 0.83 11.39
CA MET A 27 -1.22 0.14 10.11
C MET A 27 -2.68 -0.12 9.76
N ILE A 28 -3.14 0.51 8.67
CA ILE A 28 -4.52 0.41 8.24
C ILE A 28 -4.73 -0.54 7.08
N GLY A 29 -3.65 -0.97 6.44
CA GLY A 29 -3.73 -1.94 5.35
C GLY A 29 -2.40 -2.60 5.09
N TYR A 30 -2.46 -3.88 4.72
CA TYR A 30 -1.27 -4.67 4.44
C TYR A 30 -1.64 -5.73 3.41
N VAL A 31 -0.82 -5.88 2.40
CA VAL A 31 -1.04 -6.94 1.41
C VAL A 31 0.27 -7.38 0.79
N LYS A 32 0.36 -8.69 0.57
CA LYS A 32 1.34 -9.26 -0.33
C LYS A 32 0.61 -9.45 -1.66
N LEU A 33 1.06 -8.78 -2.69
CA LEU A 33 0.36 -8.74 -3.98
C LEU A 33 0.57 -10.03 -4.78
N TYR A 34 0.19 -11.15 -4.20
CA TYR A 34 0.32 -12.44 -4.85
C TYR A 34 -0.93 -12.89 -5.59
N THR A 35 -2.11 -12.45 -5.13
CA THR A 35 -3.37 -12.93 -5.68
C THR A 35 -4.40 -11.81 -5.74
N PHE A 36 -5.37 -12.00 -6.61
CA PHE A 36 -6.52 -11.11 -6.73
C PHE A 36 -7.29 -10.95 -5.43
N SER A 37 -7.48 -12.06 -4.71
CA SER A 37 -8.25 -12.03 -3.47
C SER A 37 -7.56 -11.22 -2.39
N SER A 38 -6.23 -11.28 -2.33
CA SER A 38 -5.46 -10.48 -1.38
C SER A 38 -5.59 -8.99 -1.66
N MET A 39 -5.55 -8.62 -2.93
CA MET A 39 -5.70 -7.22 -3.34
C MET A 39 -7.10 -6.71 -3.05
N GLU A 40 -8.11 -7.52 -3.33
CA GLU A 40 -9.49 -7.15 -3.07
C GLU A 40 -9.75 -6.85 -1.60
N ALA A 41 -9.28 -7.73 -0.72
CA ALA A 41 -9.39 -7.53 0.72
C ALA A 41 -8.64 -6.27 1.18
N PHE A 42 -7.46 -6.04 0.62
CA PHE A 42 -6.66 -4.86 0.92
C PHE A 42 -7.40 -3.57 0.54
N PHE A 43 -7.91 -3.49 -0.69
CA PHE A 43 -8.64 -2.30 -1.14
C PHE A 43 -9.90 -2.06 -0.32
N LYS A 44 -10.57 -3.11 0.09
CA LYS A 44 -11.75 -3.00 0.93
C LYS A 44 -11.39 -2.37 2.29
N ARG A 45 -10.26 -2.73 2.86
CA ARG A 45 -9.82 -2.20 4.16
C ARG A 45 -9.42 -0.73 4.09
N ILE A 46 -8.80 -0.31 3.00
CA ILE A 46 -8.29 1.06 2.87
C ILE A 46 -9.23 2.00 2.12
N LYS A 47 -10.43 1.53 1.78
CA LYS A 47 -11.36 2.29 0.95
C LYS A 47 -11.59 3.71 1.43
N GLN A 48 -11.76 3.90 2.73
CA GLN A 48 -12.03 5.22 3.30
C GLN A 48 -10.80 6.14 3.29
N TYR A 49 -9.63 5.62 2.99
CA TYR A 49 -8.38 6.40 2.99
C TYR A 49 -7.87 6.70 1.59
N LEU A 50 -8.57 6.26 0.54
CA LEU A 50 -8.08 6.37 -0.83
C LEU A 50 -7.84 7.81 -1.29
N ASP A 51 -8.56 8.76 -0.76
CA ASP A 51 -8.41 10.17 -1.12
C ASP A 51 -7.47 10.93 -0.18
N ASN A 52 -6.86 10.26 0.78
CA ASN A 52 -5.94 10.89 1.70
C ASN A 52 -4.59 11.16 1.02
N GLU A 53 -3.96 12.26 1.41
CA GLU A 53 -2.64 12.62 0.90
C GLU A 53 -1.56 11.73 1.48
N ILE A 54 -0.56 11.43 0.67
CA ILE A 54 0.61 10.68 1.09
C ILE A 54 1.64 11.65 1.66
N ASN A 55 2.15 11.32 2.84
CA ASN A 55 3.24 12.06 3.47
C ASN A 55 4.59 11.61 2.91
N LYS A 56 4.86 10.32 2.95
CA LYS A 56 6.10 9.77 2.40
C LYS A 56 5.91 8.31 2.02
N ILE A 57 6.81 7.82 1.19
CA ILE A 57 6.83 6.42 0.74
C ILE A 57 8.24 5.90 0.97
N GLU A 58 8.34 4.74 1.59
CA GLU A 58 9.60 4.03 1.78
C GLU A 58 9.57 2.74 0.97
N ILE A 59 10.60 2.52 0.17
CA ILE A 59 10.74 1.31 -0.63
C ILE A 59 12.01 0.61 -0.19
N VAL A 60 11.87 -0.62 0.30
CA VAL A 60 12.99 -1.42 0.77
C VAL A 60 13.06 -2.69 -0.07
N PRO A 61 14.10 -2.86 -0.88
CA PRO A 61 14.31 -4.10 -1.62
C PRO A 61 14.66 -5.23 -0.64
N LYS A 62 13.98 -6.35 -0.79
CA LYS A 62 14.30 -7.58 -0.07
C LYS A 62 14.83 -8.59 -1.08
N GLU A 63 15.27 -9.75 -0.59
CA GLU A 63 15.91 -10.75 -1.44
C GLU A 63 15.02 -11.18 -2.62
N ASN A 64 13.73 -11.40 -2.37
CA ASN A 64 12.81 -11.91 -3.39
C ASN A 64 11.60 -11.02 -3.63
N TYR A 65 11.54 -9.81 -3.01
CA TYR A 65 10.38 -8.94 -3.16
C TYR A 65 10.74 -7.50 -2.80
N LEU A 66 9.84 -6.59 -3.13
CA LEU A 66 9.92 -5.19 -2.70
C LEU A 66 8.94 -4.98 -1.56
N GLU A 67 9.36 -4.22 -0.57
CA GLU A 67 8.50 -3.83 0.53
C GLU A 67 8.24 -2.33 0.44
N ILE A 68 6.99 -1.96 0.26
CA ILE A 68 6.59 -0.56 0.11
C ILE A 68 5.75 -0.17 1.31
N THR A 69 6.18 0.87 2.02
CA THR A 69 5.44 1.42 3.14
C THR A 69 4.99 2.83 2.78
N ILE A 70 3.69 3.06 2.85
CA ILE A 70 3.06 4.34 2.50
C ILE A 70 2.56 4.98 3.79
N TYR A 71 3.06 6.18 4.08
CA TYR A 71 2.65 6.94 5.26
C TYR A 71 1.70 8.04 4.82
N LEU A 72 0.51 8.09 5.40
CA LEU A 72 -0.48 9.12 5.11
C LEU A 72 -0.30 10.33 6.03
N ILE A 73 -0.75 11.47 5.54
CA ILE A 73 -0.77 12.70 6.33
C ILE A 73 -1.89 12.66 7.36
#